data_56c443fcbf7a7500d1a3bb6dc4a200f2
#
_entry.id   56c443fcbf7a7500d1a3bb6dc4a200f2
#
_cell.length_a   1.000
_cell.length_b   1.000
_cell.length_c   1.000
_cell.angle_alpha   90.00
_cell.angle_beta   90.00
_cell.angle_gamma   90.00
#
_symmetry.space_group_name_H-M   'P 1'
#
loop_
_entity.id
_entity.type
_entity.pdbx_description
1 polymer ?
#
loop_
_entity_poly.entity_id
_entity_poly.type
_entity_poly.pdbx_seq_one_letter_code
_entity_poly.pdbx_strand_id
1 'polypeptide(L)'
;MPKLITIYDYMRANARLLGERILEEYPALHRFDDPVSPRIDRLLRRPFPSQTIAIMGVVKRWQRARTAMVVAECGTGKTLISLSAIDVHSEGRPFTVLAMVPPHLVEKWAREAFLTIPGIRVFLIDDLRNGVERSTPHGVNEVRMKQGRIVREGLHTTLSEMRLRKQCSSSRRRWMSLCSGPALIIVGRE
;
A
#
# COMPACT_ATOMS: atom_id res chain seq x y z
N MET A 1 -11.32 -52.50 -5.65
CA MET A 1 -11.26 -51.24 -6.39
C MET A 1 -10.14 -50.40 -5.78
N PRO A 2 -9.21 -49.86 -6.55
CA PRO A 2 -8.20 -48.96 -6.01
C PRO A 2 -8.90 -47.74 -5.41
N LYS A 3 -8.57 -47.42 -4.17
CA LYS A 3 -9.09 -46.25 -3.46
C LYS A 3 -8.66 -45.01 -4.26
N LEU A 4 -9.59 -44.24 -4.79
CA LEU A 4 -9.29 -42.97 -5.47
C LEU A 4 -8.54 -42.09 -4.45
N ILE A 5 -7.27 -41.85 -4.68
CA ILE A 5 -6.45 -40.93 -3.88
C ILE A 5 -6.84 -39.52 -4.30
N THR A 6 -7.40 -38.77 -3.38
CA THR A 6 -7.70 -37.35 -3.65
C THR A 6 -6.41 -36.55 -3.73
N ILE A 7 -6.42 -35.39 -4.39
CA ILE A 7 -5.27 -34.47 -4.44
C ILE A 7 -4.84 -34.06 -3.02
N TYR A 8 -5.78 -33.97 -2.10
CA TYR A 8 -5.52 -33.68 -0.70
C TYR A 8 -4.70 -34.81 -0.03
N ASP A 9 -5.07 -36.09 -0.24
CA ASP A 9 -4.35 -37.24 0.29
C ASP A 9 -2.93 -37.30 -0.28
N TYR A 10 -2.78 -37.05 -1.58
CA TYR A 10 -1.47 -36.98 -2.23
C TYR A 10 -0.59 -35.86 -1.64
N MET A 11 -1.13 -34.64 -1.52
CA MET A 11 -0.41 -33.50 -0.96
C MET A 11 0.00 -33.75 0.50
N ARG A 12 -0.89 -34.34 1.30
CA ARG A 12 -0.61 -34.68 2.70
C ARG A 12 0.47 -35.76 2.82
N ALA A 13 0.41 -36.80 2.00
CA ALA A 13 1.39 -37.88 1.99
C ALA A 13 2.78 -37.41 1.55
N ASN A 14 2.84 -36.44 0.65
CA ASN A 14 4.08 -35.91 0.07
C ASN A 14 4.46 -34.49 0.58
N ALA A 15 3.81 -34.02 1.65
CA ALA A 15 3.95 -32.64 2.12
C ALA A 15 5.41 -32.23 2.37
N ARG A 16 6.22 -33.11 2.96
CA ARG A 16 7.63 -32.86 3.22
C ARG A 16 8.43 -32.73 1.93
N LEU A 17 8.30 -33.63 1.00
CA LEU A 17 9.01 -33.63 -0.27
C LEU A 17 8.63 -32.42 -1.13
N LEU A 18 7.32 -32.11 -1.17
CA LEU A 18 6.81 -30.93 -1.85
C LEU A 18 7.34 -29.64 -1.21
N GLY A 19 7.38 -29.58 0.12
CA GLY A 19 7.93 -28.44 0.84
C GLY A 19 9.42 -28.22 0.57
N GLU A 20 10.22 -29.28 0.60
CA GLU A 20 11.65 -29.23 0.28
C GLU A 20 11.86 -28.73 -1.17
N ARG A 21 11.14 -29.27 -2.15
CA ARG A 21 11.19 -28.82 -3.54
C ARG A 21 10.78 -27.37 -3.73
N ILE A 22 9.72 -26.92 -3.05
CA ILE A 22 9.28 -25.52 -3.10
C ILE A 22 10.36 -24.59 -2.53
N LEU A 23 11.00 -24.96 -1.43
CA LEU A 23 12.06 -24.17 -0.82
C LEU A 23 13.33 -24.11 -1.67
N GLU A 24 13.64 -25.16 -2.42
CA GLU A 24 14.74 -25.19 -3.39
C GLU A 24 14.47 -24.31 -4.61
N GLU A 25 13.28 -24.42 -5.19
CA GLU A 25 12.90 -23.73 -6.42
C GLU A 25 12.53 -22.26 -6.16
N TYR A 26 11.91 -21.97 -5.01
CA TYR A 26 11.48 -20.65 -4.58
C TYR A 26 12.05 -20.29 -3.21
N PRO A 27 13.37 -20.05 -3.09
CA PRO A 27 13.98 -19.70 -1.82
C PRO A 27 13.42 -18.40 -1.28
N ALA A 28 13.29 -18.31 0.04
CA ALA A 28 12.82 -17.10 0.70
C ALA A 28 13.68 -15.89 0.31
N LEU A 29 13.05 -14.81 -0.14
CA LEU A 29 13.75 -13.57 -0.54
C LEU A 29 14.41 -12.88 0.67
N HIS A 30 13.85 -13.04 1.86
CA HIS A 30 14.36 -12.50 3.10
C HIS A 30 14.11 -13.52 4.23
N ARG A 31 15.15 -13.83 4.99
CA ARG A 31 15.12 -14.74 6.12
C ARG A 31 15.15 -13.97 7.43
N PHE A 32 14.83 -14.65 8.54
CA PHE A 32 14.81 -14.03 9.87
C PHE A 32 16.15 -13.41 10.27
N ASP A 33 17.25 -14.06 9.90
CA ASP A 33 18.62 -13.66 10.24
C ASP A 33 19.24 -12.65 9.24
N ASP A 34 18.51 -12.32 8.17
CA ASP A 34 19.00 -11.34 7.19
C ASP A 34 18.94 -9.92 7.78
N PRO A 35 19.89 -9.05 7.40
CA PRO A 35 19.92 -7.67 7.87
C PRO A 35 18.66 -6.90 7.43
N VAL A 36 18.05 -6.22 8.38
CA VAL A 36 16.84 -5.42 8.18
C VAL A 36 17.21 -3.98 7.87
N SER A 37 16.45 -3.32 7.01
CA SER A 37 16.65 -1.90 6.73
C SER A 37 16.43 -1.05 7.99
N PRO A 38 17.32 -0.10 8.33
CA PRO A 38 17.14 0.80 9.47
C PRO A 38 15.93 1.73 9.33
N ARG A 39 15.33 1.82 8.14
CA ARG A 39 14.08 2.57 7.96
C ARG A 39 12.87 1.93 8.66
N ILE A 40 12.91 0.65 8.96
CA ILE A 40 11.87 -0.01 9.76
C ILE A 40 11.70 0.67 11.12
N ASP A 41 12.80 1.10 11.73
CA ASP A 41 12.77 1.77 13.04
C ASP A 41 12.24 3.20 12.99
N ARG A 42 12.12 3.79 11.79
CA ARG A 42 11.51 5.11 11.59
C ARG A 42 10.01 5.09 11.43
N LEU A 43 9.42 3.92 11.21
CA LEU A 43 7.97 3.77 11.12
C LEU A 43 7.32 4.16 12.45
N LEU A 44 6.20 4.87 12.40
CA LEU A 44 5.46 5.28 13.60
C LEU A 44 4.86 4.09 14.34
N ARG A 45 4.51 3.02 13.61
CA ARG A 45 4.08 1.75 14.17
C ARG A 45 5.13 0.68 13.85
N ARG A 46 5.71 0.09 14.88
CA ARG A 46 6.70 -0.97 14.74
C ARG A 46 6.03 -2.27 14.24
N PRO A 47 6.48 -2.84 13.11
CA PRO A 47 5.98 -4.13 12.63
C PRO A 47 6.39 -5.27 13.56
N PHE A 48 5.59 -6.33 13.61
CA PHE A 48 6.01 -7.59 14.24
C PHE A 48 7.15 -8.25 13.43
N PRO A 49 7.94 -9.13 14.04
CA PRO A 49 9.05 -9.81 13.32
C PRO A 49 8.61 -10.49 12.02
N SER A 50 7.48 -11.20 12.03
CA SER A 50 6.91 -11.84 10.83
C SER A 50 6.50 -10.82 9.75
N GLN A 51 5.96 -9.67 10.15
CA GLN A 51 5.63 -8.59 9.23
C GLN A 51 6.89 -7.94 8.67
N THR A 52 7.94 -7.80 9.47
CA THR A 52 9.25 -7.28 9.03
C THR A 52 9.84 -8.15 7.94
N ILE A 53 9.80 -9.48 8.10
CA ILE A 53 10.24 -10.43 7.06
C ILE A 53 9.46 -10.22 5.76
N ALA A 54 8.13 -10.10 5.85
CA ALA A 54 7.28 -9.87 4.69
C ALA A 54 7.59 -8.52 4.00
N ILE A 55 7.77 -7.44 4.77
CA ILE A 55 8.15 -6.12 4.27
C ILE A 55 9.46 -6.20 3.50
N MET A 56 10.49 -6.77 4.10
CA MET A 56 11.81 -6.91 3.49
C MET A 56 11.79 -7.82 2.26
N GLY A 57 10.97 -8.88 2.29
CA GLY A 57 10.73 -9.74 1.14
C GLY A 57 10.13 -8.98 -0.05
N VAL A 58 9.13 -8.13 0.20
CA VAL A 58 8.53 -7.25 -0.83
C VAL A 58 9.57 -6.27 -1.38
N VAL A 59 10.34 -5.62 -0.52
CA VAL A 59 11.39 -4.66 -0.92
C VAL A 59 12.45 -5.35 -1.80
N LYS A 60 12.97 -6.50 -1.38
CA LYS A 60 13.91 -7.30 -2.17
C LYS A 60 13.29 -7.78 -3.51
N ARG A 61 12.00 -8.09 -3.52
CA ARG A 61 11.29 -8.42 -4.76
C ARG A 61 11.27 -7.26 -5.73
N TRP A 62 10.98 -6.03 -5.27
CA TRP A 62 10.95 -4.84 -6.12
C TRP A 62 12.32 -4.44 -6.68
N GLN A 63 13.42 -4.88 -6.06
CA GLN A 63 14.76 -4.72 -6.65
C GLN A 63 14.97 -5.62 -7.88
N ARG A 64 14.22 -6.72 -8.01
CA ARG A 64 14.37 -7.73 -9.07
C ARG A 64 13.21 -7.73 -10.07
N ALA A 65 12.04 -7.27 -9.67
CA ALA A 65 10.83 -7.29 -10.49
C ALA A 65 9.94 -6.08 -10.18
N ARG A 66 9.10 -5.70 -11.14
CA ARG A 66 8.19 -4.55 -11.00
C ARG A 66 6.96 -4.84 -10.12
N THR A 67 6.70 -6.10 -9.81
CA THR A 67 5.50 -6.53 -9.09
C THR A 67 5.85 -7.41 -7.90
N ALA A 68 5.06 -7.28 -6.84
CA ALA A 68 5.05 -8.19 -5.71
C ALA A 68 3.60 -8.47 -5.30
N MET A 69 3.32 -9.68 -4.86
CA MET A 69 2.04 -10.09 -4.32
C MET A 69 2.21 -10.52 -2.87
N VAL A 70 1.39 -9.97 -1.98
CA VAL A 70 1.36 -10.36 -0.56
C VAL A 70 0.09 -11.17 -0.32
N VAL A 71 0.27 -12.48 -0.18
CA VAL A 71 -0.82 -13.41 0.17
C VAL A 71 -0.69 -13.74 1.65
N ALA A 72 -1.72 -13.41 2.42
CA ALA A 72 -1.74 -13.64 3.86
C ALA A 72 -3.19 -13.67 4.36
N GLU A 73 -3.42 -14.29 5.51
CA GLU A 73 -4.74 -14.38 6.13
C GLU A 73 -5.29 -13.02 6.57
N CYS A 74 -6.60 -12.98 6.86
CA CYS A 74 -7.22 -11.79 7.43
C CYS A 74 -6.61 -11.47 8.81
N GLY A 75 -6.42 -10.18 9.11
CA GLY A 75 -5.84 -9.78 10.40
C GLY A 75 -4.31 -9.75 10.48
N THR A 76 -3.57 -10.31 9.52
CA THR A 76 -2.09 -10.34 9.52
C THR A 76 -1.41 -8.98 9.32
N GLY A 77 -2.19 -7.92 9.04
CA GLY A 77 -1.66 -6.57 8.87
C GLY A 77 -1.17 -6.25 7.45
N LYS A 78 -1.79 -6.82 6.40
CA LYS A 78 -1.43 -6.57 5.00
C LYS A 78 -1.30 -5.09 4.64
N THR A 79 -2.19 -4.24 5.17
CA THR A 79 -2.13 -2.78 4.96
C THR A 79 -0.86 -2.18 5.54
N LEU A 80 -0.50 -2.55 6.76
CA LEU A 80 0.76 -2.14 7.40
C LEU A 80 1.96 -2.62 6.60
N ILE A 81 1.98 -3.90 6.20
CA ILE A 81 3.06 -4.48 5.38
C ILE A 81 3.23 -3.70 4.08
N SER A 82 2.13 -3.41 3.37
CA SER A 82 2.18 -2.66 2.10
C SER A 82 2.70 -1.24 2.28
N LEU A 83 2.17 -0.49 3.23
CA LEU A 83 2.59 0.89 3.51
C LEU A 83 4.06 0.95 3.96
N SER A 84 4.46 0.05 4.85
CA SER A 84 5.84 -0.03 5.33
C SER A 84 6.81 -0.40 4.22
N ALA A 85 6.45 -1.36 3.34
CA ALA A 85 7.29 -1.74 2.22
C ALA A 85 7.54 -0.57 1.26
N ILE A 86 6.53 0.27 1.02
CA ILE A 86 6.65 1.47 0.19
C ILE A 86 7.63 2.47 0.81
N ASP A 87 7.49 2.76 2.11
CA ASP A 87 8.38 3.69 2.80
C ASP A 87 9.82 3.17 2.84
N VAL A 88 10.01 1.90 3.17
CA VAL A 88 11.34 1.26 3.20
C VAL A 88 11.97 1.26 1.81
N HIS A 89 11.21 0.92 0.77
CA HIS A 89 11.69 0.92 -0.61
C HIS A 89 12.07 2.32 -1.11
N SER A 90 11.41 3.36 -0.63
CA SER A 90 11.72 4.75 -1.00
C SER A 90 13.10 5.21 -0.56
N GLU A 91 13.69 4.57 0.45
CA GLU A 91 14.98 4.94 1.06
C GLU A 91 15.06 6.41 1.50
N GLY A 92 13.91 7.00 1.83
CA GLY A 92 13.79 8.42 2.23
C GLY A 92 13.63 9.39 1.07
N ARG A 93 13.61 8.91 -0.14
CA ARG A 93 13.29 9.74 -1.31
C ARG A 93 11.80 10.12 -1.31
N PRO A 94 11.42 11.30 -1.76
CA PRO A 94 10.03 11.64 -1.98
C PRO A 94 9.36 10.64 -2.93
N PHE A 95 8.12 10.25 -2.61
CA PHE A 95 7.36 9.32 -3.43
C PHE A 95 5.88 9.70 -3.47
N THR A 96 5.20 9.27 -4.52
CA THR A 96 3.74 9.33 -4.64
C THR A 96 3.22 7.96 -5.01
N VAL A 97 2.27 7.46 -4.24
CA VAL A 97 1.65 6.14 -4.42
C VAL A 97 0.17 6.30 -4.68
N LEU A 98 -0.35 5.55 -5.62
CA LEU A 98 -1.77 5.38 -5.87
C LEU A 98 -2.24 4.05 -5.27
N ALA A 99 -3.16 4.10 -4.30
CA ALA A 99 -3.81 2.94 -3.72
C ALA A 99 -5.26 2.84 -4.24
N MET A 100 -5.57 1.73 -4.87
CA MET A 100 -6.94 1.38 -5.23
C MET A 100 -7.50 0.41 -4.20
N VAL A 101 -8.55 0.80 -3.52
CA VAL A 101 -9.12 0.03 -2.40
C VAL A 101 -10.65 -0.02 -2.51
N PRO A 102 -11.30 -1.03 -1.92
CA PRO A 102 -12.77 -1.02 -1.78
C PRO A 102 -13.25 0.25 -1.06
N PRO A 103 -14.41 0.84 -1.45
CA PRO A 103 -14.86 2.14 -0.92
C PRO A 103 -14.97 2.19 0.60
N HIS A 104 -15.41 1.10 1.23
CA HIS A 104 -15.53 1.00 2.68
C HIS A 104 -14.18 0.95 3.42
N LEU A 105 -13.06 0.76 2.72
CA LEU A 105 -11.72 0.71 3.30
C LEU A 105 -10.92 2.01 3.11
N VAL A 106 -11.43 2.98 2.35
CA VAL A 106 -10.73 4.23 2.03
C VAL A 106 -10.28 4.97 3.29
N GLU A 107 -11.20 5.19 4.23
CA GLU A 107 -10.89 5.87 5.49
C GLU A 107 -9.92 5.06 6.37
N LYS A 108 -10.07 3.73 6.39
CA LYS A 108 -9.16 2.84 7.10
C LYS A 108 -7.73 2.96 6.55
N TRP A 109 -7.58 2.94 5.24
CA TRP A 109 -6.26 3.08 4.60
C TRP A 109 -5.63 4.45 4.87
N ALA A 110 -6.41 5.53 4.84
CA ALA A 110 -5.94 6.87 5.21
C ALA A 110 -5.44 6.91 6.65
N ARG A 111 -6.20 6.35 7.58
CA ARG A 111 -5.81 6.26 9.01
C ARG A 111 -4.56 5.43 9.21
N GLU A 112 -4.46 4.26 8.59
CA GLU A 112 -3.29 3.39 8.68
C GLU A 112 -2.04 4.09 8.10
N ALA A 113 -2.17 4.86 7.02
CA ALA A 113 -1.06 5.63 6.46
C ALA A 113 -0.49 6.64 7.47
N PHE A 114 -1.35 7.43 8.12
CA PHE A 114 -0.92 8.38 9.16
C PHE A 114 -0.30 7.71 10.38
N LEU A 115 -0.75 6.51 10.72
CA LEU A 115 -0.22 5.74 11.84
C LEU A 115 1.07 4.99 11.52
N THR A 116 1.43 4.88 10.23
CA THR A 116 2.56 4.06 9.79
C THR A 116 3.72 4.89 9.30
N ILE A 117 3.48 5.88 8.42
CA ILE A 117 4.53 6.62 7.72
C ILE A 117 4.62 8.04 8.27
N PRO A 118 5.78 8.44 8.81
CA PRO A 118 5.95 9.80 9.35
C PRO A 118 5.85 10.85 8.23
N GLY A 119 5.06 11.89 8.50
CA GLY A 119 4.93 13.03 7.60
C GLY A 119 4.21 12.76 6.27
N ILE A 120 3.52 11.63 6.14
CA ILE A 120 2.79 11.29 4.92
C ILE A 120 1.63 12.26 4.69
N ARG A 121 1.47 12.68 3.44
CA ARG A 121 0.29 13.42 2.95
C ARG A 121 -0.67 12.44 2.30
N VAL A 122 -1.94 12.52 2.64
CA VAL A 122 -2.97 11.62 2.13
C VAL A 122 -4.02 12.39 1.36
N PHE A 123 -4.33 11.91 0.17
CA PHE A 123 -5.30 12.49 -0.74
C PHE A 123 -6.37 11.47 -1.07
N LEU A 124 -7.63 11.85 -0.98
CA LEU A 124 -8.78 11.02 -1.38
C LEU A 124 -9.36 11.53 -2.68
N ILE A 125 -9.57 10.62 -3.62
CA ILE A 125 -10.36 10.88 -4.82
C ILE A 125 -11.77 10.41 -4.52
N ASP A 126 -12.68 11.36 -4.29
CA ASP A 126 -14.03 11.07 -3.80
C ASP A 126 -15.04 10.69 -4.90
N ASP A 127 -14.64 10.59 -6.16
CA ASP A 127 -15.60 10.70 -7.24
C ASP A 127 -15.62 9.55 -8.23
N LEU A 128 -15.73 8.35 -7.72
CA LEU A 128 -16.08 7.20 -8.54
C LEU A 128 -17.50 6.65 -8.22
N ARG A 129 -18.30 7.37 -7.44
CA ARG A 129 -19.71 7.01 -7.26
C ARG A 129 -20.53 7.49 -8.42
N ASN A 130 -20.94 6.58 -9.28
CA ASN A 130 -21.93 6.81 -10.30
C ASN A 130 -23.25 7.29 -9.67
N GLY A 131 -23.63 8.52 -9.91
CA GLY A 131 -25.04 8.86 -10.14
C GLY A 131 -25.87 9.44 -9.02
N VAL A 132 -25.36 9.85 -7.84
CA VAL A 132 -26.21 10.54 -6.87
C VAL A 132 -25.56 11.83 -6.36
N GLU A 133 -26.28 12.92 -6.61
CA GLU A 133 -26.08 14.31 -6.15
C GLU A 133 -24.74 14.99 -6.47
N ARG A 134 -24.73 15.65 -7.60
CA ARG A 134 -23.69 16.54 -8.14
C ARG A 134 -23.60 17.89 -7.41
N SER A 135 -23.64 17.93 -6.10
CA SER A 135 -23.56 19.23 -5.38
C SER A 135 -22.16 19.54 -4.83
N THR A 136 -21.22 18.61 -4.91
CA THR A 136 -19.81 18.87 -4.55
C THR A 136 -18.93 18.74 -5.79
N PRO A 137 -18.04 19.69 -6.06
CA PRO A 137 -17.16 19.62 -7.20
C PRO A 137 -16.24 18.39 -7.07
N HIS A 138 -16.16 17.60 -8.14
CA HIS A 138 -15.28 16.44 -8.31
C HIS A 138 -13.83 16.84 -8.01
N GLY A 139 -13.27 16.44 -6.89
CA GLY A 139 -11.98 16.92 -6.46
C GLY A 139 -11.14 15.88 -5.71
N VAL A 140 -9.84 16.15 -5.72
CA VAL A 140 -8.90 15.47 -4.84
C VAL A 140 -8.90 16.20 -3.50
N ASN A 141 -9.31 15.54 -2.43
CA ASN A 141 -9.34 16.11 -1.10
C ASN A 141 -8.09 15.70 -0.31
N GLU A 142 -7.30 16.68 0.13
CA GLU A 142 -6.27 16.40 1.14
C GLU A 142 -6.96 16.18 2.48
N VAL A 143 -6.54 15.13 3.18
CA VAL A 143 -7.08 14.79 4.50
C VAL A 143 -5.98 14.85 5.55
N ARG A 144 -6.37 15.09 6.79
CA ARG A 144 -5.51 15.03 7.97
C ARG A 144 -6.16 14.19 9.06
N MET A 145 -5.33 13.68 9.94
CA MET A 145 -5.81 13.00 11.14
C MET A 145 -5.82 13.99 12.30
N LYS A 146 -7.01 14.25 12.87
CA LYS A 146 -7.20 15.06 14.09
C LYS A 146 -7.93 14.19 15.13
N GLN A 147 -7.34 14.02 16.30
CA GLN A 147 -7.93 13.24 17.40
C GLN A 147 -8.40 11.83 16.95
N GLY A 148 -7.60 11.14 16.12
CA GLY A 148 -7.92 9.80 15.62
C GLY A 148 -9.02 9.73 14.54
N ARG A 149 -9.55 10.88 14.09
CA ARG A 149 -10.53 10.97 12.98
C ARG A 149 -9.90 11.57 11.75
N ILE A 150 -10.35 11.10 10.59
CA ILE A 150 -9.95 11.67 9.31
C ILE A 150 -10.81 12.90 9.04
N VAL A 151 -10.15 14.05 8.88
CA VAL A 151 -10.79 15.33 8.59
C VAL A 151 -10.36 15.78 7.19
N ARG A 152 -11.31 16.17 6.35
CA ARG A 152 -11.04 16.70 5.01
C ARG A 152 -10.61 18.18 5.14
N GLU A 153 -9.49 18.52 4.55
CA GLU A 153 -8.99 19.89 4.45
C GLU A 153 -9.02 20.34 2.99
N GLY A 154 -10.16 20.30 2.35
CA GLY A 154 -10.41 20.56 0.93
C GLY A 154 -9.30 21.26 0.13
N LEU A 155 -8.64 20.52 -0.75
CA LEU A 155 -8.03 21.05 -1.96
C LEU A 155 -9.07 20.87 -3.08
N HIS A 156 -9.89 21.87 -3.32
CA HIS A 156 -10.87 21.88 -4.41
C HIS A 156 -10.18 22.04 -5.77
N THR A 157 -9.54 20.95 -6.23
CA THR A 157 -9.04 20.92 -7.60
C THR A 157 -9.82 19.82 -8.32
N THR A 158 -10.76 20.21 -9.15
CA THR A 158 -11.45 19.27 -10.03
C THR A 158 -10.46 18.65 -11.01
N LEU A 159 -10.65 17.40 -11.38
CA LEU A 159 -9.84 16.75 -12.43
C LEU A 159 -9.93 17.52 -13.76
N SER A 160 -11.05 18.21 -14.02
CA SER A 160 -11.20 19.14 -15.15
C SER A 160 -10.34 20.38 -15.01
N GLU A 161 -10.24 20.98 -13.82
CA GLU A 161 -9.31 22.10 -13.58
C GLU A 161 -7.86 21.66 -13.67
N MET A 162 -7.54 20.41 -13.31
CA MET A 162 -6.23 19.82 -13.52
C MET A 162 -5.88 19.72 -15.01
N ARG A 163 -6.83 19.38 -15.87
CA ARG A 163 -6.63 19.34 -17.34
C ARG A 163 -6.50 20.73 -17.94
N LEU A 164 -7.29 21.71 -17.51
CA LEU A 164 -7.25 23.09 -18.00
C LEU A 164 -6.00 23.83 -17.52
N ARG A 165 -5.48 23.52 -16.33
CA ARG A 165 -4.28 24.19 -15.78
C ARG A 165 -2.95 23.59 -16.24
N LYS A 166 -2.93 22.61 -17.14
CA LYS A 166 -1.70 22.18 -17.83
C LYS A 166 -0.99 23.32 -18.57
N GLN A 167 -1.68 24.40 -18.83
CA GLN A 167 -1.15 25.59 -19.51
C GLN A 167 -0.64 26.70 -18.57
N CYS A 168 -0.83 26.60 -17.26
CA CYS A 168 -0.42 27.65 -16.32
C CYS A 168 0.78 27.22 -15.47
N SER A 169 1.85 28.03 -15.45
CA SER A 169 3.10 27.79 -14.74
C SER A 169 2.96 27.65 -13.21
N SER A 170 1.91 28.24 -12.61
CA SER A 170 1.61 28.13 -11.18
C SER A 170 1.14 26.73 -10.77
N SER A 171 0.53 25.98 -11.69
CA SER A 171 0.06 24.60 -11.45
C SER A 171 1.20 23.61 -11.36
N ARG A 172 2.27 23.84 -12.14
CA ARG A 172 3.47 22.99 -12.10
C ARG A 172 4.13 23.03 -10.73
N ARG A 173 4.23 24.20 -10.10
CA ARG A 173 4.77 24.37 -8.74
C ARG A 173 3.92 23.67 -7.67
N ARG A 174 2.61 23.65 -7.80
CA ARG A 174 1.69 22.98 -6.86
C ARG A 174 1.78 21.45 -6.95
N TRP A 175 1.95 20.89 -8.15
CA TRP A 175 2.23 19.48 -8.35
C TRP A 175 3.62 19.08 -7.82
N MET A 176 4.63 19.92 -8.04
CA MET A 176 5.96 19.69 -7.47
C MET A 176 5.93 19.72 -5.94
N SER A 177 5.05 20.51 -5.31
CA SER A 177 4.87 20.51 -3.86
C SER A 177 4.19 19.22 -3.35
N LEU A 178 3.37 18.56 -4.16
CA LEU A 178 2.82 17.21 -3.84
C LEU A 178 3.92 16.16 -3.83
N CYS A 179 4.95 16.34 -4.64
CA CYS A 179 6.09 15.41 -4.76
C CYS A 179 7.26 15.76 -3.83
N SER A 180 7.13 16.74 -2.94
CA SER A 180 8.21 17.16 -2.03
C SER A 180 8.40 16.23 -0.83
N GLY A 181 7.53 15.24 -0.64
CA GLY A 181 7.57 14.28 0.47
C GLY A 181 6.79 13.00 0.15
N PRO A 182 6.60 12.13 1.14
CA PRO A 182 5.77 10.95 0.98
C PRO A 182 4.29 11.35 0.78
N ALA A 183 3.68 10.86 -0.30
CA ALA A 183 2.28 11.12 -0.61
C ALA A 183 1.54 9.84 -1.00
N LEU A 184 0.31 9.69 -0.50
CA LEU A 184 -0.59 8.59 -0.81
C LEU A 184 -1.89 9.14 -1.37
N ILE A 185 -2.25 8.71 -2.56
CA ILE A 185 -3.53 8.99 -3.21
C ILE A 185 -4.38 7.74 -3.09
N ILE A 186 -5.56 7.84 -2.51
CA ILE A 186 -6.47 6.72 -2.32
C ILE A 186 -7.70 6.88 -3.21
N VAL A 187 -8.01 5.84 -3.95
CA VAL A 187 -9.18 5.77 -4.83
C VAL A 187 -10.06 4.62 -4.35
N GLY A 188 -11.31 4.93 -4.03
CA GLY A 188 -12.34 3.91 -3.78
C GLY A 188 -12.83 3.35 -5.13
N ARG A 189 -12.82 2.01 -5.30
CA ARG A 189 -13.32 1.34 -6.49
C ARG A 189 -14.34 0.27 -6.08
N GLU A 190 -15.52 0.31 -6.68
CA GLU A 190 -16.51 -0.77 -6.62
C GLU A 190 -16.10 -1.95 -7.49
#